data_7794ed42aaaf1866733f1fba2aded9f2
#
_entry.id   7794ed42aaaf1866733f1fba2aded9f2
#
_cell.length_a   1.000
_cell.length_b   1.000
_cell.length_c   1.000
_cell.angle_alpha   90.00
_cell.angle_beta   90.00
_cell.angle_gamma   90.00
#
_symmetry.space_group_name_H-M   'P 1'
#
loop_
_entity.id
_entity.type
_entity.pdbx_description
1 polymer ?
#
loop_
_entity_poly.entity_id
_entity_poly.type
_entity_poly.pdbx_seq_one_letter_code
_entity_poly.pdbx_strand_id
1 'polypeptide(L)'
;GWAIQSDSSNGWNVTQVEESGGGYQIFWSGPDSKYSVWNVDALGSIQSKATAPLWQHEITFEYDLNGDLSKGLVTIEDNGDIDLAHGDNQYIGDAQYYIVKGNDNPISLTQDGVAKSYDSSNVWKFTQVEESGDGYQILLSGPDGKYSVWNVDALGSIQSQVTAKLWQHEITFEYDLNGDNYIGLNLNIIENNGDYKLATGAGKYHIINGNGDRNVLTKDGWAIQSDSSNGWNVTQVE
;
A
#
# COMPACT_ATOMS: atom_id res chain seq x y z
N GLY A 1 21.13 -30.65 30.37
CA GLY A 1 20.01 -29.73 30.17
C GLY A 1 18.81 -30.23 30.95
N TRP A 2 17.98 -29.32 31.41
CA TRP A 2 16.70 -29.64 32.02
C TRP A 2 15.66 -29.86 30.93
N ALA A 3 14.91 -30.96 30.97
CA ALA A 3 13.78 -31.14 30.07
C ALA A 3 12.69 -30.13 30.41
N ILE A 4 12.10 -29.50 29.39
CA ILE A 4 10.93 -28.62 29.58
C ILE A 4 9.75 -29.54 29.93
N GLN A 5 9.12 -29.26 31.05
CA GLN A 5 7.95 -30.01 31.50
C GLN A 5 6.73 -29.54 30.68
N SER A 6 5.92 -30.47 30.21
CA SER A 6 4.64 -30.22 29.57
C SER A 6 3.54 -29.84 30.59
N ASP A 7 3.90 -28.99 31.55
CA ASP A 7 3.00 -28.54 32.60
C ASP A 7 2.34 -27.22 32.20
N SER A 8 1.04 -27.25 31.93
CA SER A 8 0.26 -26.08 31.60
C SER A 8 -0.14 -25.21 32.81
N SER A 9 0.45 -25.46 33.98
CA SER A 9 0.11 -24.73 35.21
C SER A 9 0.39 -23.21 35.11
N ASN A 10 1.29 -22.81 34.20
CA ASN A 10 1.62 -21.42 33.92
C ASN A 10 0.87 -20.81 32.70
N GLY A 11 -0.07 -21.59 32.11
CA GLY A 11 -0.86 -21.14 30.96
C GLY A 11 -0.14 -21.14 29.60
N TRP A 12 1.13 -21.63 29.54
CA TRP A 12 1.86 -21.76 28.28
C TRP A 12 1.79 -23.20 27.73
N ASN A 13 1.48 -23.32 26.44
CA ASN A 13 1.37 -24.62 25.75
C ASN A 13 2.20 -24.57 24.46
N VAL A 14 2.92 -25.66 24.17
CA VAL A 14 3.51 -25.90 22.85
C VAL A 14 2.39 -26.35 21.92
N THR A 15 2.24 -25.66 20.81
CA THR A 15 1.13 -25.92 19.88
C THR A 15 1.58 -26.29 18.47
N GLN A 16 2.77 -25.85 18.05
CA GLN A 16 3.30 -26.06 16.70
C GLN A 16 4.81 -26.34 16.74
N VAL A 17 5.30 -27.10 15.76
CA VAL A 17 6.73 -27.30 15.50
C VAL A 17 6.96 -27.42 14.01
N GLU A 18 7.98 -26.71 13.51
CA GLU A 18 8.38 -26.74 12.10
C GLU A 18 9.89 -26.83 11.95
N GLU A 19 10.35 -27.44 10.85
CA GLU A 19 11.76 -27.49 10.52
C GLU A 19 12.29 -26.12 10.08
N SER A 20 13.41 -25.69 10.62
CA SER A 20 13.99 -24.38 10.33
C SER A 20 15.52 -24.39 10.53
N GLY A 21 16.26 -24.06 9.46
CA GLY A 21 17.70 -23.79 9.55
C GLY A 21 18.56 -24.99 10.03
N GLY A 22 18.15 -26.23 9.78
CA GLY A 22 18.85 -27.43 10.25
C GLY A 22 18.53 -27.83 11.70
N GLY A 23 17.49 -27.23 12.26
CA GLY A 23 16.87 -27.56 13.53
C GLY A 23 15.35 -27.36 13.42
N TYR A 24 14.76 -26.82 14.48
CA TYR A 24 13.30 -26.62 14.54
C TYR A 24 12.96 -25.24 15.09
N GLN A 25 11.78 -24.75 14.75
CA GLN A 25 11.10 -23.71 15.51
C GLN A 25 9.91 -24.31 16.26
N ILE A 26 9.70 -23.86 17.49
CA ILE A 26 8.58 -24.29 18.34
C ILE A 26 7.76 -23.07 18.70
N PHE A 27 6.45 -23.14 18.41
CA PHE A 27 5.50 -22.11 18.79
C PHE A 27 4.83 -22.44 20.11
N TRP A 28 4.84 -21.46 21.00
CA TRP A 28 4.20 -21.49 22.31
C TRP A 28 3.07 -20.49 22.33
N SER A 29 1.87 -20.95 22.67
CA SER A 29 0.75 -20.08 23.02
C SER A 29 0.69 -19.89 24.53
N GLY A 30 0.47 -18.66 24.97
CA GLY A 30 0.41 -18.27 26.37
C GLY A 30 -0.94 -17.64 26.74
N PRO A 31 -1.10 -17.23 28.00
CA PRO A 31 -2.28 -16.49 28.45
C PRO A 31 -2.36 -15.12 27.78
N ASP A 32 -3.57 -14.56 27.71
CA ASP A 32 -3.88 -13.25 27.14
C ASP A 32 -3.38 -13.12 25.68
N SER A 33 -3.55 -14.19 24.89
CA SER A 33 -3.12 -14.26 23.49
C SER A 33 -1.61 -14.01 23.27
N LYS A 34 -0.79 -14.16 24.28
CA LYS A 34 0.67 -14.06 24.15
C LYS A 34 1.24 -15.26 23.44
N TYR A 35 2.32 -15.04 22.70
CA TYR A 35 3.05 -16.12 22.05
C TYR A 35 4.57 -16.02 22.27
N SER A 36 5.27 -17.10 22.00
CA SER A 36 6.72 -17.14 21.95
C SER A 36 7.18 -18.20 20.96
N VAL A 37 8.14 -17.85 20.12
CA VAL A 37 8.77 -18.81 19.21
C VAL A 37 10.21 -19.03 19.63
N TRP A 38 10.61 -20.30 19.67
CA TRP A 38 11.93 -20.70 20.10
C TRP A 38 12.64 -21.47 19.01
N ASN A 39 13.90 -21.10 18.75
CA ASN A 39 14.79 -21.85 17.89
C ASN A 39 15.40 -23.03 18.68
N VAL A 40 15.36 -24.22 18.11
CA VAL A 40 15.77 -25.47 18.68
C VAL A 40 16.72 -26.16 17.71
N ASP A 41 17.84 -26.71 18.20
CA ASP A 41 18.74 -27.46 17.33
C ASP A 41 18.21 -28.86 16.96
N ALA A 42 18.90 -29.53 16.06
CA ALA A 42 18.52 -30.88 15.60
C ALA A 42 18.50 -31.95 16.72
N LEU A 43 19.10 -31.67 17.88
CA LEU A 43 19.12 -32.56 19.05
C LEU A 43 18.00 -32.21 20.05
N GLY A 44 17.15 -31.24 19.73
CA GLY A 44 16.06 -30.83 20.62
C GLY A 44 16.48 -29.85 21.72
N SER A 45 17.63 -29.20 21.61
CA SER A 45 18.08 -28.20 22.58
C SER A 45 17.67 -26.80 22.17
N ILE A 46 17.00 -26.08 23.06
CA ILE A 46 16.61 -24.68 22.83
C ILE A 46 17.86 -23.82 22.77
N GLN A 47 17.97 -23.04 21.69
CA GLN A 47 19.10 -22.16 21.39
C GLN A 47 18.79 -20.69 21.70
N SER A 48 17.67 -20.19 21.21
CA SER A 48 17.29 -18.78 21.34
C SER A 48 15.79 -18.59 21.20
N LYS A 49 15.30 -17.44 21.63
CA LYS A 49 13.97 -16.95 21.25
C LYS A 49 14.05 -16.34 19.84
N ALA A 50 13.13 -16.70 18.96
CA ALA A 50 12.98 -16.03 17.67
C ALA A 50 12.40 -14.62 17.85
N THR A 51 12.84 -13.69 17.02
CA THR A 51 12.46 -12.26 17.10
C THR A 51 11.75 -11.78 15.84
N ALA A 52 11.42 -12.67 14.91
CA ALA A 52 10.66 -12.33 13.72
C ALA A 52 9.24 -11.87 14.10
N PRO A 53 8.60 -11.02 13.30
CA PRO A 53 7.21 -10.65 13.48
C PRO A 53 6.26 -11.85 13.30
N LEU A 54 5.07 -11.78 13.88
CA LEU A 54 4.12 -12.89 13.92
C LEU A 54 3.77 -13.42 12.53
N TRP A 55 3.52 -12.53 11.57
CA TRP A 55 3.19 -12.92 10.19
C TRP A 55 4.27 -13.82 9.55
N GLN A 56 5.57 -13.63 9.87
CA GLN A 56 6.63 -14.51 9.38
C GLN A 56 6.57 -15.89 10.05
N HIS A 57 6.17 -15.94 11.31
CA HIS A 57 5.94 -17.22 11.99
C HIS A 57 4.72 -17.94 11.42
N GLU A 58 3.66 -17.23 11.05
CA GLU A 58 2.49 -17.81 10.37
C GLU A 58 2.85 -18.46 9.04
N ILE A 59 3.71 -17.82 8.26
CA ILE A 59 4.26 -18.41 7.02
C ILE A 59 5.09 -19.66 7.36
N THR A 60 5.97 -19.58 8.38
CA THR A 60 6.83 -20.71 8.77
C THR A 60 6.01 -21.91 9.25
N PHE A 61 4.98 -21.67 10.07
CA PHE A 61 4.13 -22.72 10.63
C PHE A 61 2.95 -23.10 9.73
N GLU A 62 2.77 -22.43 8.58
CA GLU A 62 1.63 -22.62 7.68
C GLU A 62 0.27 -22.57 8.40
N TYR A 63 0.18 -21.76 9.45
CA TYR A 63 -0.96 -21.70 10.34
C TYR A 63 -1.29 -20.26 10.75
N ASP A 64 -2.57 -19.94 10.77
CA ASP A 64 -3.09 -18.70 11.34
C ASP A 64 -2.93 -18.74 12.86
N LEU A 65 -1.90 -18.08 13.36
CA LEU A 65 -1.51 -18.13 14.78
C LEU A 65 -2.30 -17.14 15.65
N ASN A 66 -2.91 -16.15 15.02
CA ASN A 66 -3.61 -15.05 15.69
C ASN A 66 -5.15 -15.12 15.55
N GLY A 67 -5.66 -15.89 14.58
CA GLY A 67 -7.08 -16.06 14.32
C GLY A 67 -7.70 -14.97 13.44
N ASP A 68 -6.89 -14.23 12.66
CA ASP A 68 -7.37 -13.18 11.75
C ASP A 68 -7.82 -13.71 10.37
N LEU A 69 -7.69 -15.02 10.16
CA LEU A 69 -8.01 -15.74 8.93
C LEU A 69 -6.97 -15.56 7.81
N SER A 70 -5.82 -14.98 8.10
CA SER A 70 -4.66 -14.89 7.22
C SER A 70 -3.52 -15.78 7.72
N LYS A 71 -2.61 -16.15 6.83
CA LYS A 71 -1.34 -16.80 7.17
C LYS A 71 -0.23 -15.91 6.66
N GLY A 72 0.11 -14.88 7.41
CA GLY A 72 1.11 -13.92 7.04
C GLY A 72 0.58 -12.49 6.96
N LEU A 73 0.99 -11.71 5.95
CA LEU A 73 0.52 -10.35 5.76
C LEU A 73 -0.93 -10.32 5.26
N VAL A 74 -1.69 -9.36 5.76
CA VAL A 74 -3.06 -9.07 5.28
C VAL A 74 -2.96 -8.07 4.13
N THR A 75 -3.37 -8.47 2.94
CA THR A 75 -3.36 -7.60 1.76
C THR A 75 -4.43 -6.53 1.87
N ILE A 76 -4.05 -5.28 1.63
CA ILE A 76 -4.94 -4.12 1.56
C ILE A 76 -5.37 -3.90 0.11
N GLU A 77 -4.41 -4.05 -0.82
CA GLU A 77 -4.58 -3.81 -2.25
C GLU A 77 -3.62 -4.72 -3.03
N ASP A 78 -4.13 -5.36 -4.09
CA ASP A 78 -3.43 -6.33 -4.94
C ASP A 78 -3.62 -6.04 -6.45
N ASN A 79 -3.82 -4.78 -6.82
CA ASN A 79 -3.99 -4.36 -8.21
C ASN A 79 -2.63 -4.17 -8.89
N GLY A 80 -2.13 -5.18 -9.57
CA GLY A 80 -0.88 -5.08 -10.33
C GLY A 80 0.21 -6.03 -9.84
N ASP A 81 1.47 -5.62 -10.03
CA ASP A 81 2.65 -6.44 -9.69
C ASP A 81 3.16 -6.17 -8.26
N ILE A 82 2.54 -5.21 -7.56
CA ILE A 82 2.94 -4.76 -6.24
C ILE A 82 1.73 -4.65 -5.34
N ASP A 83 1.81 -5.27 -4.17
CA ASP A 83 0.74 -5.27 -3.18
C ASP A 83 1.07 -4.32 -2.03
N LEU A 84 0.05 -3.69 -1.48
CA LEU A 84 0.10 -3.04 -0.19
C LEU A 84 -0.50 -3.99 0.85
N ALA A 85 0.24 -4.22 1.92
CA ALA A 85 -0.18 -5.13 2.97
C ALA A 85 0.11 -4.56 4.37
N HIS A 86 -0.47 -5.18 5.39
CA HIS A 86 -0.10 -4.91 6.78
C HIS A 86 0.12 -6.20 7.55
N GLY A 87 0.95 -6.13 8.58
CA GLY A 87 1.07 -7.17 9.59
C GLY A 87 -0.13 -7.13 10.56
N ASP A 88 -0.27 -8.16 11.36
CA ASP A 88 -1.35 -8.24 12.34
C ASP A 88 -1.23 -7.21 13.46
N ASN A 89 -2.40 -6.77 13.95
CA ASN A 89 -2.54 -5.72 14.97
C ASN A 89 -2.66 -6.28 16.41
N GLN A 90 -2.64 -7.59 16.63
CA GLN A 90 -2.84 -8.14 17.97
C GLN A 90 -1.64 -7.95 18.91
N TYR A 91 -0.44 -7.67 18.40
CA TYR A 91 0.77 -7.56 19.19
C TYR A 91 1.54 -6.28 18.87
N ILE A 92 1.97 -5.57 19.90
CA ILE A 92 2.74 -4.32 19.79
C ILE A 92 3.99 -4.56 18.92
N GLY A 93 4.00 -3.94 17.72
CA GLY A 93 5.12 -3.95 16.79
C GLY A 93 4.88 -4.66 15.47
N ASP A 94 3.85 -5.48 15.34
CA ASP A 94 3.59 -6.26 14.12
C ASP A 94 2.60 -5.58 13.15
N ALA A 95 1.76 -4.69 13.64
CA ALA A 95 0.84 -3.90 12.84
C ALA A 95 1.57 -2.81 12.05
N GLN A 96 2.35 -3.19 11.07
CA GLN A 96 3.09 -2.28 10.20
C GLN A 96 2.61 -2.42 8.77
N TYR A 97 2.80 -1.37 7.98
CA TYR A 97 2.56 -1.43 6.55
C TYR A 97 3.78 -1.98 5.80
N TYR A 98 3.52 -2.76 4.77
CA TYR A 98 4.52 -3.38 3.90
C TYR A 98 4.15 -3.18 2.44
N ILE A 99 5.19 -3.04 1.61
CA ILE A 99 5.11 -3.17 0.15
C ILE A 99 5.60 -4.57 -0.18
N VAL A 100 4.83 -5.32 -0.96
CA VAL A 100 5.15 -6.69 -1.40
C VAL A 100 5.22 -6.71 -2.92
N LYS A 101 6.35 -7.18 -3.48
CA LYS A 101 6.54 -7.29 -4.92
C LYS A 101 6.73 -8.76 -5.29
N GLY A 102 5.71 -9.36 -5.85
CA GLY A 102 5.73 -10.78 -6.24
C GLY A 102 6.13 -11.69 -5.07
N ASN A 103 7.20 -12.46 -5.25
CA ASN A 103 7.73 -13.35 -4.22
C ASN A 103 8.92 -12.75 -3.42
N ASP A 104 9.18 -11.46 -3.56
CA ASP A 104 10.27 -10.80 -2.85
C ASP A 104 9.97 -10.67 -1.35
N ASN A 105 11.01 -10.40 -0.55
CA ASN A 105 10.80 -10.09 0.86
C ASN A 105 10.01 -8.79 1.01
N PRO A 106 8.97 -8.76 1.85
CA PRO A 106 8.21 -7.56 2.12
C PRO A 106 9.07 -6.40 2.59
N ILE A 107 8.83 -5.23 2.02
CA ILE A 107 9.54 -3.99 2.34
C ILE A 107 8.72 -3.22 3.37
N SER A 108 9.25 -3.03 4.58
CA SER A 108 8.58 -2.26 5.63
C SER A 108 8.49 -0.79 5.26
N LEU A 109 7.30 -0.20 5.34
CA LEU A 109 7.11 1.25 5.20
C LEU A 109 7.63 1.97 6.43
N THR A 110 8.54 2.93 6.21
CA THR A 110 9.15 3.74 7.28
C THR A 110 9.04 5.22 7.01
N GLN A 111 9.07 6.03 8.05
CA GLN A 111 9.25 7.48 7.99
C GLN A 111 10.24 7.90 9.06
N ASP A 112 11.29 8.61 8.65
CA ASP A 112 12.40 9.01 9.53
C ASP A 112 13.02 7.79 10.27
N GLY A 113 13.10 6.63 9.60
CA GLY A 113 13.61 5.38 10.14
C GLY A 113 12.67 4.66 11.12
N VAL A 114 11.44 5.16 11.31
CA VAL A 114 10.43 4.53 12.15
C VAL A 114 9.37 3.87 11.29
N ALA A 115 9.08 2.59 11.55
CA ALA A 115 8.06 1.86 10.82
C ALA A 115 6.67 2.50 10.97
N LYS A 116 5.92 2.53 9.87
CA LYS A 116 4.54 3.05 9.86
C LYS A 116 3.60 1.99 10.37
N SER A 117 2.98 2.27 11.51
CA SER A 117 2.00 1.37 12.10
C SER A 117 0.67 1.40 11.35
N TYR A 118 0.12 0.22 11.10
CA TYR A 118 -1.27 0.06 10.74
C TYR A 118 -2.12 0.26 12.02
N ASP A 119 -2.98 1.25 11.99
CA ASP A 119 -3.93 1.51 13.08
C ASP A 119 -5.31 1.75 12.46
N SER A 120 -6.24 0.85 12.74
CA SER A 120 -7.62 0.93 12.24
C SER A 120 -8.35 2.19 12.73
N SER A 121 -7.90 2.79 13.83
CA SER A 121 -8.43 4.06 14.36
C SER A 121 -7.87 5.29 13.66
N ASN A 122 -6.79 5.14 12.88
CA ASN A 122 -6.16 6.25 12.17
C ASN A 122 -7.12 6.81 11.11
N VAL A 123 -7.25 8.12 11.09
CA VAL A 123 -8.14 8.85 10.16
C VAL A 123 -7.60 8.81 8.72
N TRP A 124 -6.27 8.72 8.55
CA TRP A 124 -5.59 8.53 7.27
C TRP A 124 -5.13 7.09 7.14
N LYS A 125 -5.51 6.45 6.05
CA LYS A 125 -5.17 5.04 5.76
C LYS A 125 -4.41 4.94 4.46
N PHE A 126 -3.36 4.16 4.43
CA PHE A 126 -2.71 3.75 3.20
C PHE A 126 -3.65 2.80 2.46
N THR A 127 -3.92 3.05 1.19
CA THR A 127 -4.94 2.32 0.43
C THR A 127 -4.43 1.70 -0.85
N GLN A 128 -3.39 2.28 -1.47
CA GLN A 128 -2.83 1.75 -2.72
C GLN A 128 -1.33 2.07 -2.81
N VAL A 129 -0.61 1.27 -3.60
CA VAL A 129 0.80 1.45 -3.91
C VAL A 129 1.05 1.22 -5.39
N GLU A 130 1.93 2.05 -5.99
CA GLU A 130 2.35 1.92 -7.39
C GLU A 130 3.85 2.15 -7.54
N GLU A 131 4.46 1.51 -8.54
CA GLU A 131 5.85 1.81 -8.92
C GLU A 131 5.97 3.23 -9.48
N SER A 132 7.02 3.93 -9.08
CA SER A 132 7.28 5.29 -9.58
C SER A 132 8.77 5.60 -9.59
N GLY A 133 9.35 5.67 -10.77
CA GLY A 133 10.80 5.85 -10.93
C GLY A 133 11.59 4.70 -10.30
N ASP A 134 12.52 5.03 -9.41
CA ASP A 134 13.33 4.03 -8.69
C ASP A 134 12.71 3.62 -7.33
N GLY A 135 11.43 3.92 -7.10
CA GLY A 135 10.75 3.62 -5.84
C GLY A 135 9.25 3.46 -6.05
N TYR A 136 8.45 4.01 -5.15
CA TYR A 136 7.00 3.82 -5.12
C TYR A 136 6.27 5.14 -4.86
N GLN A 137 5.00 5.18 -5.25
CA GLN A 137 4.03 6.15 -4.74
C GLN A 137 2.97 5.41 -3.95
N ILE A 138 2.57 5.99 -2.81
CA ILE A 138 1.52 5.44 -1.96
C ILE A 138 0.40 6.44 -1.83
N LEU A 139 -0.82 5.96 -2.04
CA LEU A 139 -2.06 6.70 -1.85
C LEU A 139 -2.57 6.52 -0.42
N LEU A 140 -2.92 7.62 0.21
CA LEU A 140 -3.64 7.64 1.47
C LEU A 140 -5.02 8.24 1.25
N SER A 141 -6.05 7.57 1.77
CA SER A 141 -7.38 8.13 1.91
C SER A 141 -7.56 8.72 3.32
N GLY A 142 -8.16 9.88 3.38
CA GLY A 142 -8.43 10.61 4.61
C GLY A 142 -9.92 10.93 4.78
N PRO A 143 -10.27 11.74 5.80
CA PRO A 143 -11.64 12.15 6.04
C PRO A 143 -12.17 13.02 4.89
N ASP A 144 -13.48 13.01 4.73
CA ASP A 144 -14.21 13.84 3.77
C ASP A 144 -13.78 13.63 2.29
N GLY A 145 -13.35 12.40 1.93
CA GLY A 145 -12.90 12.08 0.58
C GLY A 145 -11.60 12.77 0.18
N LYS A 146 -10.76 13.14 1.13
CA LYS A 146 -9.44 13.71 0.86
C LYS A 146 -8.43 12.61 0.58
N TYR A 147 -7.48 12.92 -0.29
CA TYR A 147 -6.38 12.04 -0.65
C TYR A 147 -5.03 12.72 -0.43
N SER A 148 -4.04 11.92 -0.16
CA SER A 148 -2.64 12.33 -0.09
C SER A 148 -1.78 11.27 -0.75
N VAL A 149 -0.80 11.69 -1.55
CA VAL A 149 0.15 10.78 -2.20
C VAL A 149 1.54 11.09 -1.71
N TRP A 150 2.29 10.04 -1.41
CA TRP A 150 3.64 10.14 -0.90
C TRP A 150 4.61 9.36 -1.77
N ASN A 151 5.76 9.98 -2.07
CA ASN A 151 6.89 9.27 -2.67
C ASN A 151 7.60 8.44 -1.61
N VAL A 152 7.96 7.23 -1.99
CA VAL A 152 8.67 6.24 -1.16
C VAL A 152 9.85 5.73 -1.96
N ASP A 153 11.01 5.62 -1.35
CA ASP A 153 12.18 5.06 -2.03
C ASP A 153 12.11 3.52 -2.13
N ALA A 154 13.06 2.92 -2.85
CA ALA A 154 13.11 1.47 -3.05
C ALA A 154 13.29 0.66 -1.76
N LEU A 155 13.65 1.30 -0.65
CA LEU A 155 13.83 0.67 0.66
C LEU A 155 12.60 0.85 1.57
N GLY A 156 11.52 1.44 1.06
CA GLY A 156 10.29 1.67 1.82
C GLY A 156 10.29 2.93 2.69
N SER A 157 11.28 3.82 2.51
CA SER A 157 11.31 5.07 3.28
C SER A 157 10.47 6.15 2.62
N ILE A 158 9.52 6.71 3.34
CA ILE A 158 8.68 7.82 2.91
C ILE A 158 9.54 9.09 2.83
N GLN A 159 9.57 9.72 1.64
CA GLN A 159 10.44 10.84 1.33
C GLN A 159 9.70 12.18 1.34
N SER A 160 8.65 12.31 0.53
CA SER A 160 7.96 13.58 0.33
C SER A 160 6.51 13.37 -0.11
N GLN A 161 5.68 14.38 0.17
CA GLN A 161 4.33 14.42 -0.37
C GLN A 161 4.35 14.84 -1.84
N VAL A 162 3.58 14.16 -2.68
CA VAL A 162 3.39 14.51 -4.09
C VAL A 162 2.35 15.61 -4.21
N THR A 163 2.73 16.72 -4.85
CA THR A 163 1.78 17.80 -5.16
C THR A 163 1.35 17.67 -6.62
N ALA A 164 0.21 17.04 -6.85
CA ALA A 164 -0.38 16.90 -8.17
C ALA A 164 -1.89 17.12 -8.11
N LYS A 165 -2.53 17.23 -9.28
CA LYS A 165 -3.98 17.30 -9.35
C LYS A 165 -4.59 15.92 -9.18
N LEU A 166 -5.80 15.86 -8.62
CA LEU A 166 -6.48 14.58 -8.34
C LEU A 166 -6.53 13.65 -9.56
N TRP A 167 -6.89 14.15 -10.73
CA TRP A 167 -6.93 13.35 -11.96
C TRP A 167 -5.57 12.75 -12.36
N GLN A 168 -4.45 13.35 -11.95
CA GLN A 168 -3.11 12.79 -12.19
C GLN A 168 -2.86 11.60 -11.27
N HIS A 169 -3.31 11.69 -10.03
CA HIS A 169 -3.29 10.56 -9.10
C HIS A 169 -4.19 9.41 -9.57
N GLU A 170 -5.38 9.72 -10.12
CA GLU A 170 -6.25 8.69 -10.72
C GLU A 170 -5.56 7.90 -11.84
N ILE A 171 -4.77 8.58 -12.68
CA ILE A 171 -3.98 7.91 -13.72
C ILE A 171 -2.88 7.04 -13.11
N THR A 172 -2.18 7.53 -12.09
CA THR A 172 -1.10 6.79 -11.43
C THR A 172 -1.61 5.53 -10.77
N PHE A 173 -2.73 5.61 -10.06
CA PHE A 173 -3.29 4.51 -9.29
C PHE A 173 -4.39 3.74 -10.04
N GLU A 174 -4.63 4.07 -11.31
CA GLU A 174 -5.67 3.45 -12.14
C GLU A 174 -7.05 3.36 -11.47
N TYR A 175 -7.36 4.35 -10.63
CA TYR A 175 -8.55 4.36 -9.79
C TYR A 175 -9.30 5.71 -9.87
N ASP A 176 -10.63 5.65 -9.97
CA ASP A 176 -11.51 6.84 -9.91
C ASP A 176 -11.60 7.34 -8.46
N LEU A 177 -10.81 8.35 -8.13
CA LEU A 177 -10.73 8.91 -6.78
C LEU A 177 -11.84 9.90 -6.47
N ASN A 178 -12.47 10.46 -7.51
CA ASN A 178 -13.50 11.50 -7.35
C ASN A 178 -14.94 10.97 -7.53
N GLY A 179 -15.09 9.73 -8.00
CA GLY A 179 -16.39 9.09 -8.20
C GLY A 179 -17.15 9.57 -9.43
N ASP A 180 -16.45 10.14 -10.43
CA ASP A 180 -17.08 10.62 -11.65
C ASP A 180 -17.17 9.54 -12.76
N ASN A 181 -16.76 8.32 -12.47
CA ASN A 181 -16.67 7.14 -13.32
C ASN A 181 -15.62 7.25 -14.46
N TYR A 182 -14.62 8.11 -14.31
CA TYR A 182 -13.49 8.23 -15.23
C TYR A 182 -12.18 8.17 -14.44
N ILE A 183 -11.20 7.45 -15.00
CA ILE A 183 -9.82 7.49 -14.50
C ILE A 183 -9.10 8.65 -15.19
N GLY A 184 -8.66 9.61 -14.41
CA GLY A 184 -8.04 10.83 -14.90
C GLY A 184 -9.02 11.95 -15.21
N LEU A 185 -8.66 12.82 -16.14
CA LEU A 185 -9.50 13.97 -16.45
C LEU A 185 -10.68 13.56 -17.33
N ASN A 186 -11.89 13.72 -16.84
CA ASN A 186 -13.11 13.58 -17.63
C ASN A 186 -13.17 14.69 -18.67
N LEU A 187 -12.96 14.33 -19.93
CA LEU A 187 -12.90 15.24 -21.07
C LEU A 187 -14.10 15.05 -21.99
N ASN A 188 -14.86 16.13 -22.20
CA ASN A 188 -15.86 16.20 -23.25
C ASN A 188 -15.21 16.67 -24.56
N ILE A 189 -15.13 15.79 -25.57
CA ILE A 189 -14.55 16.11 -26.87
C ILE A 189 -15.51 17.03 -27.63
N ILE A 190 -15.01 18.20 -28.01
CA ILE A 190 -15.75 19.20 -28.80
C ILE A 190 -15.49 18.97 -30.30
N GLU A 191 -14.23 18.65 -30.63
CA GLU A 191 -13.78 18.52 -32.00
C GLU A 191 -12.73 17.38 -32.09
N ASN A 192 -12.81 16.55 -33.14
CA ASN A 192 -11.97 15.37 -33.35
C ASN A 192 -11.68 15.16 -34.86
N ASN A 193 -11.46 16.24 -35.61
CA ASN A 193 -11.18 16.20 -37.03
C ASN A 193 -9.70 16.51 -37.30
N GLY A 194 -8.84 15.50 -37.28
CA GLY A 194 -7.41 15.66 -37.51
C GLY A 194 -6.55 14.98 -36.49
N ASP A 195 -5.29 15.38 -36.41
CA ASP A 195 -4.28 14.78 -35.51
C ASP A 195 -4.39 15.27 -34.07
N TYR A 196 -5.15 16.33 -33.87
CA TYR A 196 -5.41 16.94 -32.55
C TYR A 196 -6.90 16.93 -32.25
N LYS A 197 -7.22 16.89 -30.96
CA LYS A 197 -8.61 17.00 -30.47
C LYS A 197 -8.74 18.19 -29.57
N LEU A 198 -9.87 18.89 -29.67
CA LEU A 198 -10.28 19.91 -28.73
C LEU A 198 -11.28 19.32 -27.75
N ALA A 199 -11.03 19.53 -26.47
CA ALA A 199 -11.89 19.03 -25.40
C ALA A 199 -12.12 20.08 -24.30
N THR A 200 -13.16 19.88 -23.52
CA THR A 200 -13.36 20.59 -22.25
C THR A 200 -13.31 19.61 -21.07
N GLY A 201 -12.73 20.07 -19.96
CA GLY A 201 -12.69 19.32 -18.72
C GLY A 201 -12.20 20.20 -17.57
N ALA A 202 -12.69 19.97 -16.37
CA ALA A 202 -12.39 20.79 -15.19
C ALA A 202 -12.53 22.31 -15.45
N GLY A 203 -13.56 22.72 -16.23
CA GLY A 203 -13.83 24.12 -16.56
C GLY A 203 -12.86 24.78 -17.53
N LYS A 204 -12.04 24.03 -18.27
CA LYS A 204 -10.99 24.53 -19.17
C LYS A 204 -11.04 23.87 -20.53
N TYR A 205 -10.44 24.53 -21.54
CA TYR A 205 -10.16 23.89 -22.82
C TYR A 205 -8.84 23.15 -22.80
N HIS A 206 -8.82 22.00 -23.46
CA HIS A 206 -7.66 21.12 -23.60
C HIS A 206 -7.42 20.77 -25.06
N ILE A 207 -6.16 20.73 -25.46
CA ILE A 207 -5.70 20.17 -26.74
C ILE A 207 -5.10 18.80 -26.44
N ILE A 208 -5.54 17.78 -27.16
CA ILE A 208 -5.03 16.42 -27.07
C ILE A 208 -4.34 16.09 -28.39
N ASN A 209 -3.07 15.71 -28.35
CA ASN A 209 -2.33 15.29 -29.55
C ASN A 209 -2.60 13.82 -29.91
N GLY A 210 -2.06 13.37 -31.05
CA GLY A 210 -2.21 11.99 -31.53
C GLY A 210 -1.63 10.91 -30.59
N ASN A 211 -0.73 11.28 -29.67
CA ASN A 211 -0.17 10.40 -28.65
C ASN A 211 -1.02 10.36 -27.37
N GLY A 212 -2.07 11.17 -27.30
CA GLY A 212 -2.90 11.29 -26.10
C GLY A 212 -2.38 12.28 -25.06
N ASP A 213 -1.27 13.01 -25.33
CA ASP A 213 -0.79 14.05 -24.43
C ASP A 213 -1.77 15.21 -24.39
N ARG A 214 -1.98 15.75 -23.20
CA ARG A 214 -3.02 16.73 -22.90
C ARG A 214 -2.40 18.05 -22.46
N ASN A 215 -2.72 19.12 -23.17
CA ASN A 215 -2.30 20.47 -22.83
C ASN A 215 -3.49 21.36 -22.55
N VAL A 216 -3.45 22.09 -21.45
CA VAL A 216 -4.47 23.13 -21.18
C VAL A 216 -4.24 24.28 -22.14
N LEU A 217 -5.29 24.73 -22.82
CA LEU A 217 -5.23 25.92 -23.68
C LEU A 217 -5.03 27.16 -22.81
N THR A 218 -3.97 27.92 -23.09
CA THR A 218 -3.61 29.12 -22.31
C THR A 218 -3.44 30.34 -23.19
N LYS A 219 -3.73 31.50 -22.63
CA LYS A 219 -3.38 32.82 -23.19
C LYS A 219 -2.63 33.61 -22.14
N ASP A 220 -1.47 34.13 -22.51
CA ASP A 220 -0.59 34.90 -21.62
C ASP A 220 -0.28 34.18 -20.29
N GLY A 221 -0.15 32.83 -20.36
CA GLY A 221 0.08 31.97 -19.20
C GLY A 221 -1.18 31.61 -18.36
N TRP A 222 -2.33 32.16 -18.72
CA TRP A 222 -3.61 31.88 -18.02
C TRP A 222 -4.44 30.87 -18.79
N ALA A 223 -5.01 29.88 -18.09
CA ALA A 223 -5.89 28.89 -18.69
C ALA A 223 -7.17 29.53 -19.22
N ILE A 224 -7.55 29.22 -20.47
CA ILE A 224 -8.81 29.66 -21.06
C ILE A 224 -9.94 28.81 -20.47
N GLN A 225 -10.90 29.49 -19.84
CA GLN A 225 -12.06 28.83 -19.23
C GLN A 225 -13.04 28.36 -20.30
N SER A 226 -13.63 27.21 -20.10
CA SER A 226 -14.65 26.64 -21.01
C SER A 226 -16.07 27.00 -20.61
N ASP A 227 -16.26 27.81 -19.57
CA ASP A 227 -17.53 28.39 -19.24
C ASP A 227 -17.82 29.55 -20.21
N SER A 228 -19.06 29.68 -20.59
CA SER A 228 -19.52 30.71 -21.53
C SER A 228 -19.58 32.13 -20.92
N SER A 229 -18.98 32.33 -19.74
CA SER A 229 -19.03 33.60 -19.01
C SER A 229 -18.41 34.77 -19.80
N ASN A 230 -17.50 34.46 -20.71
CA ASN A 230 -16.81 35.46 -21.54
C ASN A 230 -17.42 35.66 -22.95
N GLY A 231 -18.47 34.94 -23.32
CA GLY A 231 -19.12 35.02 -24.62
C GLY A 231 -18.31 34.47 -25.80
N TRP A 232 -17.16 33.84 -25.55
CA TRP A 232 -16.29 33.23 -26.56
C TRP A 232 -16.20 31.71 -26.34
N ASN A 233 -16.36 30.96 -27.42
CA ASN A 233 -16.19 29.52 -27.42
C ASN A 233 -15.08 29.13 -28.41
N VAL A 234 -14.15 28.26 -27.99
CA VAL A 234 -13.22 27.62 -28.90
C VAL A 234 -13.94 26.45 -29.55
N THR A 235 -13.94 26.39 -30.88
CA THR A 235 -14.75 25.40 -31.64
C THR A 235 -13.89 24.42 -32.43
N GLN A 236 -12.63 24.76 -32.71
CA GLN A 236 -11.73 23.93 -33.54
C GLN A 236 -10.27 24.14 -33.20
N VAL A 237 -9.47 23.10 -33.43
CA VAL A 237 -8.02 23.12 -33.41
C VAL A 237 -7.48 22.34 -34.62
N GLU A 238 -6.38 22.82 -35.24
CA GLU A 238 -5.69 22.15 -36.36
C GLU A 238 -4.22 22.01 -36.04
#